data_01ef0766a3dd65a5e69740fa782bc1aa
#
_entry.id   01ef0766a3dd65a5e69740fa782bc1aa
#
_cell.length_a   1.000
_cell.length_b   1.000
_cell.length_c   1.000
_cell.angle_alpha   90.00
_cell.angle_beta   90.00
_cell.angle_gamma   90.00
#
_symmetry.space_group_name_H-M   'P 1'
#
loop_
_entity.id
_entity.type
_entity.pdbx_description
1 polymer ?
#
loop_
_entity_poly.entity_id
_entity_poly.type
_entity_poly.pdbx_seq_one_letter_code
_entity_poly.pdbx_strand_id
1 'polypeptide(L)'
;MAGHFYRITKKAHGGLYVFNTRYSAVTRCSMDYGEGNADKAKNHLNQSFCNMLWLGQTVWGDHDMFHSSDPYSGRIMAVSKALSGGPIYLSDNPTNFVGNFIRPLCYEDGRLLRPLAPAVPLPDSIFIDPFHQPVPFGVVAPLSGNCAAIAVYNLMATDAVTKVSAFVSADDYAAASGMIQPAIPPWKILPEGLIAYDWFAQSAVKLDGP
;
A
#
# COMPACT_ATOMS: atom_id res chain seq x y z
N MET A 1 3.59 -35.50 4.47
CA MET A 1 4.88 -34.78 4.64
C MET A 1 4.62 -33.53 5.43
N ALA A 2 5.23 -33.40 6.61
CA ALA A 2 5.07 -32.23 7.47
C ALA A 2 5.75 -31.02 6.80
N GLY A 3 4.99 -29.95 6.56
CA GLY A 3 5.54 -28.71 6.06
C GLY A 3 6.46 -28.07 7.11
N HIS A 4 7.62 -27.61 6.69
CA HIS A 4 8.52 -26.91 7.58
C HIS A 4 7.99 -25.49 7.80
N PHE A 5 7.61 -25.19 9.02
CA PHE A 5 7.29 -23.83 9.44
C PHE A 5 8.59 -23.12 9.80
N TYR A 6 8.91 -22.07 9.06
CA TYR A 6 10.01 -21.19 9.44
C TYR A 6 9.44 -20.01 10.23
N ARG A 7 9.76 -19.98 11.51
CA ARG A 7 9.43 -18.87 12.39
C ARG A 7 10.64 -17.97 12.51
N ILE A 8 10.57 -16.76 11.96
CA ILE A 8 11.57 -15.74 12.17
C ILE A 8 11.02 -14.76 13.21
N THR A 9 11.62 -14.77 14.40
CA THR A 9 11.31 -13.77 15.42
C THR A 9 12.39 -12.71 15.41
N LYS A 10 12.03 -11.48 15.04
CA LYS A 10 12.89 -10.34 15.29
C LYS A 10 12.41 -9.65 16.56
N LYS A 11 13.25 -9.66 17.59
CA LYS A 11 12.99 -9.05 18.90
C LYS A 11 13.23 -7.53 18.89
N ALA A 12 12.89 -6.86 17.80
CA ALA A 12 12.82 -5.41 17.74
C ALA A 12 11.36 -5.07 17.48
N HIS A 13 10.69 -4.56 18.48
CA HIS A 13 9.29 -4.11 18.44
C HIS A 13 8.20 -5.17 18.24
N GLY A 14 8.40 -6.38 18.72
CA GLY A 14 7.30 -7.33 18.95
C GLY A 14 6.67 -8.00 17.73
N GLY A 15 7.22 -7.86 16.54
CA GLY A 15 6.67 -8.46 15.32
C GLY A 15 7.06 -9.94 15.20
N LEU A 16 6.07 -10.80 15.00
CA LEU A 16 6.26 -12.21 14.66
C LEU A 16 5.97 -12.40 13.18
N TYR A 17 6.96 -12.79 12.39
CA TYR A 17 6.77 -13.11 10.98
C TYR A 17 6.80 -14.62 10.78
N VAL A 18 5.75 -15.17 10.20
CA VAL A 18 5.66 -16.59 9.86
C VAL A 18 5.63 -16.74 8.35
N PHE A 19 6.65 -17.40 7.81
CA PHE A 19 6.65 -17.77 6.40
C PHE A 19 6.08 -19.17 6.21
N ASN A 20 5.07 -19.25 5.38
CA ASN A 20 4.55 -20.54 4.95
C ASN A 20 3.93 -20.43 3.56
N THR A 21 4.78 -20.32 2.56
CA THR A 21 4.38 -20.16 1.15
C THR A 21 3.61 -21.35 0.58
N ARG A 22 3.71 -22.52 1.23
CA ARG A 22 3.00 -23.71 0.77
C ARG A 22 1.55 -23.79 1.24
N TYR A 23 1.25 -23.21 2.41
CA TYR A 23 -0.04 -23.38 3.08
C TYR A 23 -0.75 -22.06 3.40
N SER A 24 -0.05 -20.93 3.26
CA SER A 24 -0.62 -19.61 3.48
C SER A 24 -0.20 -18.67 2.36
N ALA A 25 -1.17 -18.03 1.73
CA ALA A 25 -0.95 -16.97 0.74
C ALA A 25 -0.96 -15.57 1.38
N VAL A 26 -1.23 -15.46 2.67
CA VAL A 26 -1.39 -14.20 3.40
C VAL A 26 -0.62 -14.24 4.70
N THR A 27 0.03 -13.13 5.06
CA THR A 27 0.68 -12.97 6.37
C THR A 27 0.54 -11.54 6.87
N ARG A 28 0.45 -11.38 8.20
CA ARG A 28 0.60 -10.06 8.84
C ARG A 28 1.97 -9.49 8.49
N CYS A 29 1.98 -8.24 8.07
CA CYS A 29 3.18 -7.59 7.55
C CYS A 29 3.64 -6.39 8.39
N SER A 30 2.93 -6.08 9.47
CA SER A 30 3.23 -4.94 10.34
C SER A 30 2.83 -5.20 11.79
N MET A 31 3.14 -4.24 12.66
CA MET A 31 2.55 -4.16 14.00
C MET A 31 1.02 -3.97 13.92
N ASP A 32 0.32 -4.13 15.04
CA ASP A 32 -1.12 -3.94 15.09
C ASP A 32 -1.54 -2.51 14.73
N TYR A 33 -2.63 -2.40 13.99
CA TYR A 33 -3.30 -1.13 13.77
C TYR A 33 -3.79 -0.54 15.09
N GLY A 34 -3.70 0.76 15.23
CA GLY A 34 -4.16 1.50 16.40
C GLY A 34 -5.24 2.50 16.03
N GLU A 35 -6.51 2.15 16.27
CA GLU A 35 -7.63 3.08 16.10
C GLU A 35 -7.46 4.33 16.97
N GLY A 36 -7.83 5.49 16.42
CA GLY A 36 -7.77 6.76 17.12
C GLY A 36 -6.36 7.30 17.38
N ASN A 37 -5.33 6.68 16.81
CA ASN A 37 -3.94 7.07 16.97
C ASN A 37 -3.24 7.22 15.62
N ALA A 38 -3.11 8.48 15.18
CA ALA A 38 -2.50 8.79 13.87
C ALA A 38 -1.08 8.25 13.72
N ASP A 39 -0.24 8.36 14.75
CA ASP A 39 1.17 7.94 14.66
C ASP A 39 1.30 6.41 14.60
N LYS A 40 0.47 5.68 15.34
CA LYS A 40 0.40 4.22 15.20
C LYS A 40 -0.04 3.81 13.80
N ALA A 41 -1.06 4.47 13.24
CA ALA A 41 -1.53 4.18 11.90
C ALA A 41 -0.45 4.47 10.84
N LYS A 42 0.27 5.59 10.95
CA LYS A 42 1.40 5.93 10.06
C LYS A 42 2.53 4.92 10.14
N ASN A 43 2.92 4.52 11.36
CA ASN A 43 3.93 3.47 11.57
C ASN A 43 3.49 2.13 10.98
N HIS A 44 2.23 1.74 11.21
CA HIS A 44 1.63 0.55 10.64
C HIS A 44 1.71 0.55 9.10
N LEU A 45 1.35 1.68 8.45
CA LEU A 45 1.43 1.85 7.01
C LEU A 45 2.86 1.70 6.48
N ASN A 46 3.81 2.41 7.08
CA ASN A 46 5.20 2.35 6.66
C ASN A 46 5.74 0.92 6.76
N GLN A 47 5.53 0.25 7.89
CA GLN A 47 5.95 -1.14 8.07
C GLN A 47 5.27 -2.08 7.08
N SER A 48 3.96 -1.90 6.86
CA SER A 48 3.21 -2.73 5.92
C SER A 48 3.82 -2.70 4.53
N PHE A 49 4.06 -1.53 3.98
CA PHE A 49 4.60 -1.40 2.64
C PHE A 49 6.10 -1.78 2.55
N CYS A 50 6.92 -1.37 3.53
CA CYS A 50 8.34 -1.69 3.52
C CYS A 50 8.59 -3.20 3.63
N ASN A 51 7.79 -3.91 4.40
CA ASN A 51 7.92 -5.36 4.51
C ASN A 51 7.51 -6.09 3.24
N MET A 52 6.68 -5.50 2.38
CA MET A 52 6.32 -6.09 1.09
C MET A 52 7.47 -6.09 0.07
N LEU A 53 8.53 -5.30 0.25
CA LEU A 53 9.73 -5.37 -0.59
C LEU A 53 10.32 -6.79 -0.67
N TRP A 54 10.18 -7.56 0.39
CA TRP A 54 10.69 -8.93 0.44
C TRP A 54 9.60 -10.00 0.66
N LEU A 55 8.55 -9.71 1.45
CA LEU A 55 7.43 -10.62 1.64
C LEU A 55 6.57 -10.75 0.38
N GLY A 56 6.37 -9.67 -0.35
CA GLY A 56 5.49 -9.58 -1.51
C GLY A 56 5.88 -10.48 -2.68
N GLN A 57 7.10 -11.02 -2.66
CA GLN A 57 7.53 -12.03 -3.63
C GLN A 57 6.85 -13.39 -3.42
N THR A 58 6.30 -13.64 -2.25
CA THR A 58 5.82 -14.97 -1.86
C THR A 58 4.43 -14.99 -1.25
N VAL A 59 3.99 -13.89 -0.63
CA VAL A 59 2.70 -13.79 0.06
C VAL A 59 2.09 -12.40 -0.12
N TRP A 60 0.78 -12.32 0.13
CA TRP A 60 0.06 -11.05 0.24
C TRP A 60 0.12 -10.53 1.68
N GLY A 61 0.32 -9.24 1.84
CA GLY A 61 0.35 -8.59 3.14
C GLY A 61 -1.05 -8.39 3.73
N ASP A 62 -1.22 -8.88 4.95
CA ASP A 62 -2.37 -8.51 5.77
C ASP A 62 -2.06 -7.18 6.47
N HIS A 63 -2.71 -6.11 6.01
CA HIS A 63 -2.63 -4.77 6.57
C HIS A 63 -3.59 -4.56 7.75
N ASP A 64 -3.94 -5.65 8.48
CA ASP A 64 -4.75 -5.63 9.69
C ASP A 64 -6.17 -5.06 9.52
N MET A 65 -6.77 -4.64 10.61
CA MET A 65 -8.11 -4.08 10.66
C MET A 65 -8.26 -2.79 9.84
N PHE A 66 -9.51 -2.46 9.55
CA PHE A 66 -9.86 -1.22 8.86
C PHE A 66 -11.08 -0.59 9.55
N HIS A 67 -10.88 0.57 10.13
CA HIS A 67 -11.94 1.42 10.66
C HIS A 67 -12.14 2.59 9.71
N SER A 68 -13.18 2.51 8.87
CA SER A 68 -13.49 3.57 7.90
C SER A 68 -13.92 4.88 8.59
N SER A 69 -14.48 4.76 9.79
CA SER A 69 -14.95 5.88 10.62
C SER A 69 -13.84 6.53 11.45
N ASP A 70 -12.63 5.98 11.47
CA ASP A 70 -11.53 6.59 12.21
C ASP A 70 -11.16 7.96 11.62
N PRO A 71 -11.37 9.08 12.36
CA PRO A 71 -11.16 10.43 11.84
C PRO A 71 -9.68 10.73 11.55
N TYR A 72 -8.74 9.99 12.14
CA TYR A 72 -7.31 10.21 11.98
C TYR A 72 -6.71 9.36 10.85
N SER A 73 -7.22 8.17 10.64
CA SER A 73 -6.57 7.21 9.76
C SER A 73 -7.50 6.50 8.76
N GLY A 74 -8.82 6.64 8.86
CA GLY A 74 -9.75 5.94 7.98
C GLY A 74 -9.45 6.11 6.50
N ARG A 75 -9.14 7.34 6.06
CA ARG A 75 -8.79 7.62 4.66
C ARG A 75 -7.48 6.96 4.23
N ILE A 76 -6.41 7.10 5.02
CA ILE A 76 -5.11 6.52 4.66
C ILE A 76 -5.13 5.01 4.70
N MET A 77 -5.90 4.42 5.62
CA MET A 77 -6.10 2.98 5.69
C MET A 77 -6.92 2.46 4.51
N ALA A 78 -7.95 3.18 4.05
CA ALA A 78 -8.69 2.82 2.84
C ALA A 78 -7.76 2.69 1.62
N VAL A 79 -6.89 3.69 1.41
CA VAL A 79 -5.90 3.66 0.32
C VAL A 79 -4.92 2.50 0.50
N SER A 80 -4.47 2.25 1.75
CA SER A 80 -3.62 1.10 2.05
C SER A 80 -4.28 -0.22 1.68
N LYS A 81 -5.56 -0.40 2.01
CA LYS A 81 -6.32 -1.60 1.66
C LYS A 81 -6.45 -1.79 0.15
N ALA A 82 -6.72 -0.71 -0.58
CA ALA A 82 -6.78 -0.75 -2.04
C ALA A 82 -5.49 -1.27 -2.68
N LEU A 83 -4.33 -0.94 -2.10
CA LEU A 83 -3.00 -1.24 -2.64
C LEU A 83 -2.37 -2.51 -2.06
N SER A 84 -2.88 -3.03 -0.95
CA SER A 84 -2.31 -4.21 -0.28
C SER A 84 -2.47 -5.49 -1.11
N GLY A 85 -3.57 -5.61 -1.84
CA GLY A 85 -3.99 -6.86 -2.48
C GLY A 85 -4.33 -7.99 -1.49
N GLY A 86 -4.17 -7.73 -0.20
CA GLY A 86 -4.50 -8.65 0.89
C GLY A 86 -5.98 -8.62 1.28
N PRO A 87 -6.34 -9.27 2.39
CA PRO A 87 -7.70 -9.26 2.90
C PRO A 87 -8.11 -7.86 3.37
N ILE A 88 -9.39 -7.54 3.21
CA ILE A 88 -10.00 -6.32 3.73
C ILE A 88 -11.11 -6.73 4.69
N TYR A 89 -10.93 -6.44 5.98
CA TYR A 89 -11.95 -6.69 6.97
C TYR A 89 -12.25 -5.41 7.75
N LEU A 90 -13.51 -5.04 7.68
CA LEU A 90 -14.06 -3.87 8.34
C LEU A 90 -14.25 -4.18 9.81
N SER A 91 -13.80 -3.28 10.66
CA SER A 91 -13.90 -3.41 12.11
C SER A 91 -14.63 -2.21 12.73
N ASP A 92 -15.31 -1.44 11.90
CA ASP A 92 -16.21 -0.37 12.35
C ASP A 92 -17.36 -0.91 13.19
N ASN A 93 -17.88 -0.07 14.06
CA ASN A 93 -19.22 -0.30 14.60
C ASN A 93 -20.21 -0.34 13.43
N PRO A 94 -21.14 -1.33 13.37
CA PRO A 94 -22.08 -1.50 12.25
C PRO A 94 -22.92 -0.27 11.90
N THR A 95 -23.02 0.71 12.78
CA THR A 95 -23.76 1.95 12.57
C THR A 95 -22.89 3.11 12.03
N ASN A 96 -21.57 2.95 11.95
CA ASN A 96 -20.64 4.05 11.72
C ASN A 96 -19.79 3.94 10.45
N PHE A 97 -20.20 3.10 9.48
CA PHE A 97 -19.45 2.96 8.23
C PHE A 97 -19.39 4.24 7.41
N VAL A 98 -18.20 4.56 6.91
CA VAL A 98 -17.98 5.62 5.92
C VAL A 98 -17.93 5.01 4.53
N GLY A 99 -19.08 4.94 3.88
CA GLY A 99 -19.25 4.28 2.58
C GLY A 99 -18.31 4.78 1.49
N ASN A 100 -17.94 6.06 1.51
CA ASN A 100 -17.01 6.65 0.54
C ASN A 100 -15.58 6.10 0.62
N PHE A 101 -15.20 5.50 1.75
CA PHE A 101 -13.91 4.82 1.89
C PHE A 101 -13.98 3.33 1.60
N ILE A 102 -15.18 2.74 1.63
CA ILE A 102 -15.39 1.31 1.44
C ILE A 102 -15.72 0.97 -0.01
N ARG A 103 -16.67 1.70 -0.61
CA ARG A 103 -17.16 1.42 -1.97
C ARG A 103 -16.05 1.35 -3.03
N PRO A 104 -15.01 2.22 -3.00
CA PRO A 104 -13.94 2.14 -3.99
C PRO A 104 -13.05 0.90 -3.89
N LEU A 105 -13.21 0.08 -2.85
CA LEU A 105 -12.38 -1.13 -2.64
C LEU A 105 -12.92 -2.36 -3.37
N CYS A 106 -14.15 -2.29 -3.88
CA CYS A 106 -14.79 -3.42 -4.54
C CYS A 106 -15.66 -2.99 -5.74
N TYR A 107 -15.92 -3.97 -6.58
CA TYR A 107 -16.95 -3.86 -7.62
C TYR A 107 -18.36 -3.90 -7.01
N GLU A 108 -19.38 -3.58 -7.79
CA GLU A 108 -20.79 -3.62 -7.36
C GLU A 108 -21.25 -5.02 -6.91
N ASP A 109 -20.64 -6.07 -7.44
CA ASP A 109 -20.90 -7.47 -7.06
C ASP A 109 -20.14 -7.91 -5.78
N GLY A 110 -19.40 -7.01 -5.14
CA GLY A 110 -18.64 -7.25 -3.91
C GLY A 110 -17.26 -7.85 -4.12
N ARG A 111 -16.83 -8.15 -5.34
CA ARG A 111 -15.45 -8.60 -5.58
C ARG A 111 -14.48 -7.47 -5.32
N LEU A 112 -13.39 -7.78 -4.59
CA LEU A 112 -12.35 -6.80 -4.30
C LEU A 112 -11.59 -6.40 -5.56
N LEU A 113 -11.31 -5.10 -5.67
CA LEU A 113 -10.32 -4.58 -6.60
C LEU A 113 -8.93 -4.89 -6.03
N ARG A 114 -8.09 -5.58 -6.80
CA ARG A 114 -6.77 -6.01 -6.34
C ARG A 114 -5.70 -5.65 -7.35
N PRO A 115 -4.53 -5.17 -6.89
CA PRO A 115 -3.36 -5.04 -7.73
C PRO A 115 -2.83 -6.42 -8.15
N LEU A 116 -1.97 -6.47 -9.16
CA LEU A 116 -1.31 -7.69 -9.64
C LEU A 116 -0.20 -8.17 -8.68
N ALA A 117 0.34 -7.27 -7.87
CA ALA A 117 1.26 -7.53 -6.78
C ALA A 117 1.02 -6.53 -5.65
N PRO A 118 1.37 -6.86 -4.38
CA PRO A 118 1.27 -5.91 -3.28
C PRO A 118 2.08 -4.65 -3.53
N ALA A 119 1.57 -3.49 -3.13
CA ALA A 119 2.33 -2.26 -3.23
C ALA A 119 3.61 -2.30 -2.40
N VAL A 120 4.66 -1.67 -2.92
CA VAL A 120 5.93 -1.45 -2.24
C VAL A 120 6.32 0.03 -2.30
N PRO A 121 7.21 0.51 -1.42
CA PRO A 121 7.74 1.86 -1.53
C PRO A 121 8.38 2.11 -2.89
N LEU A 122 8.17 3.33 -3.41
CA LEU A 122 8.95 3.82 -4.54
C LEU A 122 10.45 3.86 -4.18
N PRO A 123 11.36 3.75 -5.17
CA PRO A 123 12.81 3.76 -4.90
C PRO A 123 13.25 4.94 -4.01
N ASP A 124 12.74 6.12 -4.26
CA ASP A 124 13.03 7.34 -3.50
C ASP A 124 12.48 7.33 -2.06
N SER A 125 11.59 6.39 -1.77
CA SER A 125 10.97 6.27 -0.44
C SER A 125 11.58 5.16 0.43
N ILE A 126 12.56 4.40 -0.07
CA ILE A 126 13.09 3.24 0.66
C ILE A 126 14.02 3.66 1.80
N PHE A 127 14.83 4.72 1.60
CA PHE A 127 15.89 5.13 2.52
C PHE A 127 15.64 6.50 3.16
N ILE A 128 14.40 6.91 3.27
CA ILE A 128 14.01 8.17 3.92
C ILE A 128 13.49 7.92 5.33
N ASP A 129 13.51 8.96 6.16
CA ASP A 129 12.78 8.99 7.43
C ASP A 129 11.52 9.86 7.28
N PRO A 130 10.38 9.28 6.90
CA PRO A 130 9.17 10.06 6.64
C PRO A 130 8.47 10.52 7.91
N PHE A 131 8.95 10.14 9.10
CA PHE A 131 8.36 10.51 10.38
C PHE A 131 8.93 11.81 10.94
N HIS A 132 10.22 12.06 10.68
CA HIS A 132 10.95 13.20 11.25
C HIS A 132 11.42 14.20 10.18
N GLN A 133 11.24 13.88 8.91
CA GLN A 133 11.57 14.75 7.80
C GLN A 133 10.32 15.09 6.98
N PRO A 134 10.18 16.32 6.45
CA PRO A 134 9.03 16.72 5.64
C PRO A 134 9.14 16.19 4.21
N VAL A 135 9.29 14.88 4.08
CA VAL A 135 9.41 14.17 2.81
C VAL A 135 8.20 13.28 2.57
N PRO A 136 7.72 13.17 1.33
CA PRO A 136 6.60 12.29 1.00
C PRO A 136 7.03 10.82 1.02
N PHE A 137 6.16 9.94 1.48
CA PHE A 137 6.33 8.50 1.36
C PHE A 137 5.45 7.98 0.22
N GLY A 138 6.08 7.65 -0.90
CA GLY A 138 5.42 7.12 -2.09
C GLY A 138 5.45 5.61 -2.13
N VAL A 139 4.36 5.00 -2.60
CA VAL A 139 4.25 3.56 -2.86
C VAL A 139 3.63 3.33 -4.23
N VAL A 140 3.94 2.20 -4.83
CA VAL A 140 3.46 1.82 -6.16
C VAL A 140 2.98 0.37 -6.19
N ALA A 141 1.92 0.11 -6.94
CA ALA A 141 1.42 -1.23 -7.22
C ALA A 141 1.09 -1.40 -8.70
N PRO A 142 1.39 -2.54 -9.33
CA PRO A 142 0.99 -2.83 -10.69
C PRO A 142 -0.50 -3.19 -10.76
N LEU A 143 -1.19 -2.66 -11.76
CA LEU A 143 -2.57 -2.98 -12.07
C LEU A 143 -2.68 -3.70 -13.41
N SER A 144 -3.84 -4.30 -13.67
CA SER A 144 -4.16 -4.88 -14.98
C SER A 144 -4.18 -3.81 -16.08
N GLY A 145 -3.96 -4.22 -17.31
CA GLY A 145 -3.97 -3.30 -18.47
C GLY A 145 -2.73 -2.41 -18.56
N ASN A 146 -1.60 -2.85 -18.00
CA ASN A 146 -0.36 -2.07 -17.95
C ASN A 146 -0.57 -0.71 -17.27
N CYS A 147 -1.28 -0.70 -16.16
CA CYS A 147 -1.49 0.49 -15.34
C CYS A 147 -0.75 0.35 -14.01
N ALA A 148 -0.38 1.47 -13.42
CA ALA A 148 0.17 1.54 -12.07
C ALA A 148 -0.76 2.36 -11.16
N ALA A 149 -0.89 1.94 -9.91
CA ALA A 149 -1.45 2.77 -8.85
C ALA A 149 -0.31 3.29 -7.99
N ILE A 150 -0.27 4.60 -7.82
CA ILE A 150 0.71 5.28 -6.97
C ILE A 150 -0.05 6.01 -5.87
N ALA A 151 0.40 5.84 -4.63
CA ALA A 151 -0.11 6.62 -3.51
C ALA A 151 1.04 7.33 -2.80
N VAL A 152 0.78 8.55 -2.37
CA VAL A 152 1.74 9.37 -1.63
C VAL A 152 1.14 9.74 -0.28
N TYR A 153 1.89 9.45 0.77
CA TYR A 153 1.48 9.68 2.14
C TYR A 153 2.35 10.74 2.82
N ASN A 154 1.71 11.55 3.64
CA ASN A 154 2.39 12.34 4.67
C ASN A 154 2.39 11.53 5.96
N LEU A 155 3.55 10.98 6.31
CA LEU A 155 3.72 10.16 7.52
C LEU A 155 4.39 10.90 8.68
N MET A 156 4.58 12.20 8.61
CA MET A 156 5.21 12.95 9.71
C MET A 156 4.53 12.71 11.04
N ALA A 157 5.31 12.33 12.03
CA ALA A 157 4.91 12.12 13.42
C ALA A 157 4.89 13.48 14.16
N THR A 158 3.96 14.35 13.82
CA THR A 158 3.84 15.67 14.42
C THR A 158 2.39 16.18 14.36
N ASP A 159 2.00 16.95 15.34
CA ASP A 159 0.73 17.66 15.35
C ASP A 159 0.75 18.92 14.45
N ALA A 160 1.94 19.33 14.00
CA ALA A 160 2.06 20.43 13.05
C ALA A 160 1.58 20.00 11.67
N VAL A 161 0.68 20.78 11.07
CA VAL A 161 0.23 20.58 9.69
C VAL A 161 1.36 20.96 8.74
N THR A 162 2.16 19.99 8.35
CA THR A 162 3.23 20.17 7.37
C THR A 162 2.76 19.66 6.02
N LYS A 163 2.83 20.51 5.01
CA LYS A 163 2.62 20.07 3.62
C LYS A 163 3.88 19.38 3.12
N VAL A 164 3.70 18.21 2.54
CA VAL A 164 4.71 17.55 1.74
C VAL A 164 4.26 17.54 0.29
N SER A 165 5.19 17.69 -0.63
CA SER A 165 4.92 17.65 -2.06
C SER A 165 5.70 16.51 -2.69
N ALA A 166 5.09 15.81 -3.64
CA ALA A 166 5.71 14.76 -4.41
C ALA A 166 5.57 15.06 -5.89
N PHE A 167 6.54 14.60 -6.67
CA PHE A 167 6.42 14.48 -8.10
C PHE A 167 6.18 13.03 -8.45
N VAL A 168 5.27 12.78 -9.37
CA VAL A 168 5.03 11.46 -9.95
C VAL A 168 5.54 11.50 -11.38
N SER A 169 6.38 10.55 -11.73
CA SER A 169 7.07 10.49 -13.02
C SER A 169 6.73 9.23 -13.81
N ALA A 170 7.16 9.21 -15.04
CA ALA A 170 7.08 8.02 -15.88
C ALA A 170 7.93 6.85 -15.36
N ASP A 171 9.01 7.13 -14.62
CA ASP A 171 9.86 6.11 -14.00
C ASP A 171 9.13 5.37 -12.89
N ASP A 172 8.26 6.06 -12.14
CA ASP A 172 7.42 5.44 -11.09
C ASP A 172 6.45 4.42 -11.70
N TYR A 173 5.90 4.72 -12.87
CA TYR A 173 5.09 3.78 -13.63
C TYR A 173 5.89 2.55 -14.07
N ALA A 174 7.09 2.75 -14.60
CA ALA A 174 7.94 1.67 -15.06
C ALA A 174 8.35 0.73 -13.91
N ALA A 175 8.60 1.29 -12.71
CA ALA A 175 8.95 0.53 -11.50
C ALA A 175 7.87 -0.50 -11.11
N ALA A 176 6.59 -0.23 -11.37
CA ALA A 176 5.51 -1.13 -11.02
C ALA A 176 5.63 -2.51 -11.67
N SER A 177 6.08 -2.58 -12.93
CA SER A 177 6.17 -3.85 -13.66
C SER A 177 7.16 -4.83 -13.06
N GLY A 178 8.21 -4.35 -12.39
CA GLY A 178 9.23 -5.17 -11.75
C GLY A 178 8.72 -6.00 -10.57
N MET A 179 7.52 -5.71 -10.08
CA MET A 179 6.91 -6.39 -8.94
C MET A 179 6.08 -7.63 -9.36
N ILE A 180 5.77 -7.78 -10.65
CA ILE A 180 4.90 -8.85 -11.15
C ILE A 180 5.67 -10.17 -11.18
N GLN A 181 5.03 -11.23 -10.65
CA GLN A 181 5.58 -12.59 -10.66
C GLN A 181 4.64 -13.55 -11.39
N PRO A 182 5.17 -14.44 -12.26
CA PRO A 182 6.58 -14.52 -12.71
C PRO A 182 7.04 -13.25 -13.43
N ALA A 183 8.33 -12.99 -13.41
CA ALA A 183 8.90 -11.76 -13.97
C ALA A 183 8.49 -11.56 -15.43
N ILE A 184 8.07 -10.35 -15.73
CA ILE A 184 7.72 -9.90 -17.09
C ILE A 184 8.72 -8.82 -17.55
N PRO A 185 8.83 -8.57 -18.86
CA PRO A 185 9.61 -7.44 -19.36
C PRO A 185 9.11 -6.12 -18.75
N PRO A 186 10.01 -5.16 -18.45
CA PRO A 186 9.60 -3.84 -17.96
C PRO A 186 8.61 -3.16 -18.92
N TRP A 187 7.60 -2.53 -18.33
CA TRP A 187 6.66 -1.75 -19.14
C TRP A 187 7.37 -0.58 -19.79
N LYS A 188 7.09 -0.42 -21.07
CA LYS A 188 7.65 0.68 -21.85
C LYS A 188 6.70 1.86 -21.82
N ILE A 189 7.28 3.04 -21.67
CA ILE A 189 6.55 4.29 -21.87
C ILE A 189 6.36 4.44 -23.38
N LEU A 190 5.11 4.64 -23.79
CA LEU A 190 4.79 4.84 -25.21
C LEU A 190 5.18 6.27 -25.64
N PRO A 191 5.49 6.48 -26.93
CA PRO A 191 5.81 7.83 -27.44
C PRO A 191 4.70 8.85 -27.19
N GLU A 192 3.46 8.38 -27.09
CA GLU A 192 2.28 9.20 -26.80
C GLU A 192 2.23 9.69 -25.34
N GLY A 193 3.13 9.17 -24.48
CA GLY A 193 3.19 9.46 -23.05
C GLY A 193 2.23 8.62 -22.22
N LEU A 194 2.01 9.04 -20.98
CA LEU A 194 1.14 8.41 -20.02
C LEU A 194 0.01 9.37 -19.61
N ILE A 195 -1.07 8.84 -19.10
CA ILE A 195 -2.12 9.60 -18.45
C ILE A 195 -2.09 9.28 -16.96
N ALA A 196 -1.86 10.29 -16.14
CA ALA A 196 -2.02 10.20 -14.70
C ALA A 196 -3.41 10.70 -14.30
N TYR A 197 -4.16 9.86 -13.58
CA TYR A 197 -5.47 10.21 -13.05
C TYR A 197 -5.37 10.41 -11.52
N ASP A 198 -5.67 11.62 -11.06
CA ASP A 198 -5.79 11.91 -9.63
C ASP A 198 -7.18 11.48 -9.14
N TRP A 199 -7.19 10.41 -8.34
CA TRP A 199 -8.41 9.86 -7.79
C TRP A 199 -9.18 10.84 -6.88
N PHE A 200 -8.48 11.66 -6.12
CA PHE A 200 -9.11 12.58 -5.18
C PHE A 200 -9.57 13.88 -5.84
N ALA A 201 -8.80 14.39 -6.79
CA ALA A 201 -9.17 15.56 -7.57
C ALA A 201 -10.13 15.23 -8.74
N GLN A 202 -10.30 13.93 -9.06
CA GLN A 202 -11.07 13.45 -10.21
C GLN A 202 -10.66 14.14 -11.52
N SER A 203 -9.38 14.27 -11.73
CA SER A 203 -8.80 14.94 -12.88
C SER A 203 -7.68 14.12 -13.51
N ALA A 204 -7.51 14.27 -14.81
CA ALA A 204 -6.47 13.60 -15.57
C ALA A 204 -5.47 14.60 -16.12
N VAL A 205 -4.20 14.22 -16.09
CA VAL A 205 -3.09 15.00 -16.67
C VAL A 205 -2.30 14.08 -17.58
N LYS A 206 -1.94 14.57 -18.75
CA LYS A 206 -1.00 13.89 -19.63
C LYS A 206 0.41 14.12 -19.08
N LEU A 207 1.15 13.02 -18.89
CA LEU A 207 2.59 13.06 -18.66
C LEU A 207 3.26 12.87 -20.01
N ASP A 208 4.08 13.84 -20.41
CA ASP A 208 4.86 13.70 -21.63
C ASP A 208 5.85 12.54 -21.47
N GLY A 209 6.17 11.89 -22.59
CA GLY A 209 7.13 10.80 -22.61
C GLY A 209 8.52 11.23 -22.13
N PRO A 210 9.44 10.26 -21.98
CA PRO A 210 10.77 10.51 -21.49
C PRO A 210 11.56 11.49 -22.34
#